data_2dec27c745653a25eaca24e0b0bad2a0
#
_entry.id   2dec27c745653a25eaca24e0b0bad2a0
#
_cell.length_a   1.000
_cell.length_b   1.000
_cell.length_c   1.000
_cell.angle_alpha   90.00
_cell.angle_beta   90.00
_cell.angle_gamma   90.00
#
_symmetry.space_group_name_H-M   'P 1'
#
loop_
_entity.id
_entity.type
_entity.pdbx_description
1 polymer ?
#
loop_
_entity_poly.entity_id
_entity_poly.type
_entity_poly.pdbx_seq_one_letter_code
_entity_poly.pdbx_strand_id
1 'polypeptide(L)'
;PLTAVEASVLLVFYAFMGFESPIAVSGESRDGGRSIARGMLLTIFLITLLYFIVQLAFSTVAPPVAAGEKAPLLALGTALLGPVGALLILLAAVSSLAGNLQANMTGSPRISHALAARGDLPQWMAAVHPRFLTPHASILLMAVIVATLGLSGGFVWLAVVSTLARMGVYAVTIAAWLRIQRRSPGDIALGAIGILLCIAVSTQATAAAWATLAALLLAGLALYLFARRTV
;
A
#
# COMPACT_ATOMS: atom_id res chain seq x y z
N PRO A 1 -1.20 -5.19 23.38
CA PRO A 1 -0.98 -3.89 22.77
C PRO A 1 0.44 -3.87 22.21
N LEU A 2 0.58 -3.36 20.98
CA LEU A 2 1.89 -3.09 20.39
C LEU A 2 2.63 -2.10 21.29
N THR A 3 3.91 -2.30 21.53
CA THR A 3 4.72 -1.24 22.11
C THR A 3 4.73 -0.04 21.15
N ALA A 4 4.94 1.17 21.66
CA ALA A 4 4.95 2.38 20.82
C ALA A 4 5.97 2.29 19.66
N VAL A 5 7.09 1.60 19.89
CA VAL A 5 8.15 1.39 18.89
C VAL A 5 7.69 0.43 17.77
N GLU A 6 7.08 -0.69 18.12
CA GLU A 6 6.57 -1.68 17.15
C GLU A 6 5.50 -1.08 16.24
N ALA A 7 4.54 -0.34 16.82
CA ALA A 7 3.53 0.37 16.05
C ALA A 7 4.16 1.41 15.12
N SER A 8 5.18 2.15 15.58
CA SER A 8 5.87 3.15 14.78
C SER A 8 6.59 2.55 13.58
N VAL A 9 7.28 1.42 13.74
CA VAL A 9 7.96 0.73 12.63
C VAL A 9 6.96 0.34 11.54
N LEU A 10 5.86 -0.32 11.90
CA LEU A 10 4.83 -0.72 10.94
C LEU A 10 4.18 0.47 10.23
N LEU A 11 3.93 1.58 10.93
CA LEU A 11 3.37 2.79 10.36
C LEU A 11 4.35 3.51 9.42
N VAL A 12 5.65 3.51 9.74
CA VAL A 12 6.68 4.04 8.83
C VAL A 12 6.72 3.23 7.54
N PHE A 13 6.73 1.90 7.62
CA PHE A 13 6.63 1.07 6.41
C PHE A 13 5.35 1.34 5.64
N TYR A 14 4.20 1.46 6.32
CA TYR A 14 2.94 1.84 5.69
C TYR A 14 3.02 3.16 4.95
N ALA A 15 3.69 4.17 5.52
CA ALA A 15 3.84 5.49 4.90
C ALA A 15 4.63 5.47 3.58
N PHE A 16 5.52 4.48 3.40
CA PHE A 16 6.26 4.28 2.14
C PHE A 16 5.53 3.41 1.12
N MET A 17 4.44 2.75 1.49
CA MET A 17 3.70 1.87 0.58
C MET A 17 2.96 2.65 -0.51
N GLY A 18 2.77 1.98 -1.67
CA GLY A 18 2.08 2.55 -2.81
C GLY A 18 2.99 2.88 -3.99
N PHE A 19 4.32 2.94 -3.79
CA PHE A 19 5.29 3.15 -4.88
C PHE A 19 5.24 2.03 -5.93
N GLU A 20 4.76 0.85 -5.55
CA GLU A 20 4.59 -0.33 -6.42
C GLU A 20 3.33 -0.29 -7.29
N SER A 21 2.39 0.60 -7.02
CA SER A 21 1.11 0.69 -7.75
C SER A 21 1.26 0.81 -9.28
N PRO A 22 2.27 1.51 -9.83
CA PRO A 22 2.49 1.58 -11.28
C PRO A 22 2.81 0.23 -11.93
N ILE A 23 3.21 -0.80 -11.16
CA ILE A 23 3.45 -2.15 -11.69
C ILE A 23 2.17 -2.73 -12.29
N ALA A 24 0.99 -2.44 -11.72
CA ALA A 24 -0.29 -2.92 -12.22
C ALA A 24 -0.62 -2.45 -13.65
N VAL A 25 -0.03 -1.34 -14.09
CA VAL A 25 -0.19 -0.77 -15.43
C VAL A 25 1.08 -0.88 -16.29
N SER A 26 2.07 -1.65 -15.84
CA SER A 26 3.37 -1.79 -16.53
C SER A 26 3.25 -2.37 -17.94
N GLY A 27 2.23 -3.20 -18.19
CA GLY A 27 1.92 -3.73 -19.51
C GLY A 27 1.51 -2.68 -20.55
N GLU A 28 1.10 -1.50 -20.10
CA GLU A 28 0.75 -0.36 -20.97
C GLU A 28 1.98 0.54 -21.28
N SER A 29 3.14 0.23 -20.70
CA SER A 29 4.38 0.99 -20.89
C SER A 29 5.06 0.66 -22.22
N ARG A 30 5.49 1.70 -22.98
CA ARG A 30 6.14 1.55 -24.28
C ARG A 30 7.55 0.97 -24.23
N ASP A 31 8.22 1.05 -23.09
CA ASP A 31 9.65 0.68 -22.93
C ASP A 31 9.88 -0.57 -22.10
N GLY A 32 8.86 -1.45 -22.00
CA GLY A 32 8.95 -2.71 -21.26
C GLY A 32 9.14 -2.53 -19.75
N GLY A 33 8.67 -1.41 -19.19
CA GLY A 33 8.67 -1.17 -17.74
C GLY A 33 9.95 -0.51 -17.18
N ARG A 34 10.94 -0.17 -18.01
CA ARG A 34 12.16 0.51 -17.53
C ARG A 34 11.89 1.89 -16.96
N SER A 35 11.00 2.66 -17.60
CA SER A 35 10.56 3.97 -17.10
C SER A 35 9.83 3.82 -15.76
N ILE A 36 9.03 2.78 -15.59
CA ILE A 36 8.33 2.49 -14.35
C ILE A 36 9.32 2.19 -13.22
N ALA A 37 10.31 1.31 -13.46
CA ALA A 37 11.32 0.99 -12.46
C ALA A 37 12.12 2.24 -12.02
N ARG A 38 12.54 3.09 -12.98
CA ARG A 38 13.23 4.36 -12.68
C ARG A 38 12.32 5.33 -11.92
N GLY A 39 11.05 5.44 -12.34
CA GLY A 39 10.06 6.26 -11.67
C GLY A 39 9.84 5.82 -10.22
N MET A 40 9.74 4.51 -9.94
CA MET A 40 9.62 3.97 -8.60
C MET A 40 10.81 4.33 -7.72
N LEU A 41 12.06 4.17 -8.22
CA LEU A 41 13.27 4.54 -7.49
C LEU A 41 13.32 6.05 -7.20
N LEU A 42 12.99 6.88 -8.19
CA LEU A 42 12.92 8.33 -8.01
C LEU A 42 11.84 8.72 -6.99
N THR A 43 10.68 8.08 -7.05
CA THR A 43 9.58 8.31 -6.09
C THR A 43 10.02 7.99 -4.67
N ILE A 44 10.65 6.83 -4.43
CA ILE A 44 11.17 6.46 -3.11
C ILE A 44 12.18 7.50 -2.62
N PHE A 45 13.11 7.92 -3.48
CA PHE A 45 14.11 8.93 -3.13
C PHE A 45 13.47 10.28 -2.75
N LEU A 46 12.55 10.78 -3.57
CA LEU A 46 11.87 12.06 -3.32
C LEU A 46 11.00 12.03 -2.07
N ILE A 47 10.26 10.93 -1.85
CA ILE A 47 9.43 10.76 -0.65
C ILE A 47 10.31 10.66 0.60
N THR A 48 11.42 9.93 0.54
CA THR A 48 12.38 9.85 1.65
C THR A 48 12.93 11.22 2.01
N LEU A 49 13.32 12.00 1.01
CA LEU A 49 13.80 13.37 1.20
C LEU A 49 12.72 14.27 1.82
N LEU A 50 11.50 14.18 1.30
CA LEU A 50 10.36 14.95 1.82
C LEU A 50 10.07 14.59 3.29
N TYR A 51 10.00 13.30 3.62
CA TYR A 51 9.76 12.85 4.99
C TYR A 51 10.89 13.28 5.94
N PHE A 52 12.14 13.23 5.47
CA PHE A 52 13.28 13.71 6.24
C PHE A 52 13.16 15.22 6.54
N ILE A 53 12.83 16.05 5.54
CA ILE A 53 12.65 17.50 5.70
C ILE A 53 11.49 17.81 6.67
N VAL A 54 10.36 17.14 6.50
CA VAL A 54 9.20 17.30 7.37
C VAL A 54 9.52 16.88 8.81
N GLN A 55 10.21 15.76 9.00
CA GLN A 55 10.63 15.29 10.32
C GLN A 55 11.63 16.25 10.98
N LEU A 56 12.56 16.80 10.20
CA LEU A 56 13.50 17.78 10.68
C LEU A 56 12.78 19.07 11.13
N ALA A 57 11.86 19.58 10.31
CA ALA A 57 11.04 20.73 10.66
C ALA A 57 10.21 20.47 11.93
N PHE A 58 9.61 19.29 12.02
CA PHE A 58 8.83 18.88 13.19
C PHE A 58 9.70 18.81 14.46
N SER A 59 10.88 18.22 14.39
CA SER A 59 11.78 18.07 15.53
C SER A 59 12.35 19.41 16.03
N THR A 60 12.46 20.42 15.14
CA THR A 60 12.99 21.74 15.49
C THR A 60 11.93 22.70 16.01
N VAL A 61 10.71 22.64 15.48
CA VAL A 61 9.65 23.62 15.76
C VAL A 61 8.60 23.09 16.76
N ALA A 62 8.39 21.79 16.80
CA ALA A 62 7.23 21.17 17.40
C ALA A 62 7.32 20.63 18.84
N PRO A 63 8.44 20.63 19.59
CA PRO A 63 8.46 20.01 20.92
C PRO A 63 7.33 20.44 21.87
N PRO A 64 6.87 21.70 21.90
CA PRO A 64 5.73 22.12 22.74
C PRO A 64 4.35 21.74 22.17
N VAL A 65 4.26 21.53 20.85
CA VAL A 65 2.99 21.37 20.12
C VAL A 65 2.60 19.91 19.96
N ALA A 66 3.57 18.99 20.06
CA ALA A 66 3.41 17.61 19.57
C ALA A 66 2.77 16.64 20.55
N ALA A 67 2.85 16.88 21.84
CA ALA A 67 2.37 15.93 22.85
C ALA A 67 0.83 15.96 22.94
N GLY A 68 0.18 15.03 22.22
CA GLY A 68 -1.27 14.83 22.31
C GLY A 68 -2.10 15.39 21.16
N GLU A 69 -1.50 16.04 20.17
CA GLU A 69 -2.22 16.56 19.01
C GLU A 69 -2.70 15.45 18.06
N LYS A 70 -3.99 15.51 17.69
CA LYS A 70 -4.59 14.57 16.72
C LYS A 70 -4.14 14.84 15.29
N ALA A 71 -3.62 16.01 14.98
CA ALA A 71 -3.18 16.45 13.66
C ALA A 71 -1.83 17.20 13.74
N PRO A 72 -0.71 16.49 13.98
CA PRO A 72 0.58 17.13 14.25
C PRO A 72 1.09 17.98 13.09
N LEU A 73 0.87 17.59 11.83
CA LEU A 73 1.27 18.39 10.67
C LEU A 73 0.46 19.70 10.54
N LEU A 74 -0.81 19.69 10.92
CA LEU A 74 -1.63 20.91 10.93
C LEU A 74 -1.10 21.90 11.98
N ALA A 75 -0.76 21.41 13.16
CA ALA A 75 -0.15 22.20 14.22
C ALA A 75 1.21 22.78 13.77
N LEU A 76 2.04 21.99 13.11
CA LEU A 76 3.31 22.46 12.54
C LEU A 76 3.09 23.57 11.49
N GLY A 77 2.16 23.36 10.56
CA GLY A 77 1.82 24.37 9.55
C GLY A 77 1.34 25.68 10.17
N THR A 78 0.50 25.57 11.20
CA THR A 78 0.01 26.74 11.96
C THR A 78 1.15 27.45 12.71
N ALA A 79 2.07 26.71 13.30
CA ALA A 79 3.22 27.28 14.01
C ALA A 79 4.19 28.01 13.07
N LEU A 80 4.38 27.53 11.85
CA LEU A 80 5.30 28.11 10.87
C LEU A 80 4.73 29.32 10.12
N LEU A 81 3.48 29.26 9.70
CA LEU A 81 2.86 30.22 8.77
C LEU A 81 1.47 30.68 9.23
N GLY A 82 1.09 30.42 10.48
CA GLY A 82 -0.22 30.81 11.02
C GLY A 82 -1.38 30.12 10.26
N PRO A 83 -2.54 30.79 10.11
CA PRO A 83 -3.72 30.24 9.46
C PRO A 83 -3.48 29.83 7.99
N VAL A 84 -2.55 30.49 7.30
CA VAL A 84 -2.18 30.16 5.92
C VAL A 84 -1.48 28.81 5.89
N GLY A 85 -0.58 28.52 6.84
CA GLY A 85 0.08 27.23 6.97
C GLY A 85 -0.91 26.11 7.24
N ALA A 86 -1.89 26.34 8.12
CA ALA A 86 -2.96 25.38 8.37
C ALA A 86 -3.76 25.06 7.08
N LEU A 87 -4.13 26.09 6.33
CA LEU A 87 -4.86 25.94 5.06
C LEU A 87 -4.05 25.15 4.02
N LEU A 88 -2.76 25.47 3.88
CA LEU A 88 -1.87 24.75 2.95
C LEU A 88 -1.75 23.27 3.31
N ILE A 89 -1.56 22.94 4.57
CA ILE A 89 -1.50 21.53 5.03
C ILE A 89 -2.83 20.82 4.77
N LEU A 90 -3.96 21.47 5.04
CA LEU A 90 -5.29 20.90 4.78
C LEU A 90 -5.49 20.61 3.28
N LEU A 91 -5.18 21.56 2.42
CA LEU A 91 -5.28 21.38 0.96
C LEU A 91 -4.35 20.28 0.46
N ALA A 92 -3.11 20.21 0.97
CA ALA A 92 -2.17 19.16 0.66
C ALA A 92 -2.70 17.77 1.09
N ALA A 93 -3.27 17.67 2.30
CA ALA A 93 -3.83 16.43 2.81
C ALA A 93 -5.03 15.96 1.96
N VAL A 94 -5.97 16.85 1.63
CA VAL A 94 -7.14 16.52 0.78
C VAL A 94 -6.68 16.08 -0.60
N SER A 95 -5.74 16.80 -1.22
CA SER A 95 -5.21 16.46 -2.54
C SER A 95 -4.47 15.11 -2.53
N SER A 96 -3.69 14.85 -1.50
CA SER A 96 -2.98 13.59 -1.32
C SER A 96 -3.94 12.41 -1.16
N LEU A 97 -4.96 12.55 -0.30
CA LEU A 97 -5.98 11.51 -0.10
C LEU A 97 -6.78 11.24 -1.38
N ALA A 98 -7.18 12.29 -2.10
CA ALA A 98 -7.89 12.16 -3.37
C ALA A 98 -7.03 11.44 -4.42
N GLY A 99 -5.76 11.82 -4.55
CA GLY A 99 -4.81 11.18 -5.47
C GLY A 99 -4.56 9.71 -5.12
N ASN A 100 -4.39 9.39 -3.83
CA ASN A 100 -4.22 8.02 -3.37
C ASN A 100 -5.47 7.16 -3.66
N LEU A 101 -6.66 7.67 -3.37
CA LEU A 101 -7.92 6.99 -3.66
C LEU A 101 -8.07 6.72 -5.16
N GLN A 102 -7.80 7.71 -6.01
CA GLN A 102 -7.86 7.57 -7.46
C GLN A 102 -6.87 6.51 -7.97
N ALA A 103 -5.62 6.51 -7.49
CA ALA A 103 -4.62 5.52 -7.86
C ALA A 103 -5.05 4.10 -7.50
N ASN A 104 -5.57 3.90 -6.29
CA ASN A 104 -6.07 2.60 -5.84
C ASN A 104 -7.30 2.15 -6.61
N MET A 105 -8.25 3.04 -6.89
CA MET A 105 -9.43 2.72 -7.70
C MET A 105 -9.11 2.45 -9.17
N THR A 106 -7.96 2.88 -9.66
CA THR A 106 -7.48 2.56 -11.00
C THR A 106 -6.75 1.22 -11.04
N GLY A 107 -5.90 0.93 -10.07
CA GLY A 107 -5.02 -0.26 -10.06
C GLY A 107 -5.71 -1.52 -9.56
N SER A 108 -6.30 -1.48 -8.37
CA SER A 108 -6.82 -2.68 -7.70
C SER A 108 -7.94 -3.40 -8.48
N PRO A 109 -8.94 -2.71 -9.08
CA PRO A 109 -9.96 -3.39 -9.88
C PRO A 109 -9.41 -4.07 -11.14
N ARG A 110 -8.31 -3.56 -11.70
CA ARG A 110 -7.67 -4.18 -12.88
C ARG A 110 -7.01 -5.51 -12.51
N ILE A 111 -6.42 -5.63 -11.33
CA ILE A 111 -5.84 -6.88 -10.83
C ILE A 111 -6.95 -7.92 -10.62
N SER A 112 -8.03 -7.57 -9.93
CA SER A 112 -9.14 -8.49 -9.70
C SER A 112 -9.84 -8.89 -10.99
N HIS A 113 -10.01 -7.97 -11.95
CA HIS A 113 -10.50 -8.26 -13.29
C HIS A 113 -9.60 -9.25 -14.03
N ALA A 114 -8.27 -9.03 -14.02
CA ALA A 114 -7.32 -9.91 -14.69
C ALA A 114 -7.31 -11.33 -14.10
N LEU A 115 -7.46 -11.48 -12.79
CA LEU A 115 -7.60 -12.78 -12.13
C LEU A 115 -8.92 -13.47 -12.50
N ALA A 116 -10.02 -12.71 -12.55
CA ALA A 116 -11.32 -13.24 -12.96
C ALA A 116 -11.33 -13.65 -14.44
N ALA A 117 -10.66 -12.90 -15.33
CA ALA A 117 -10.52 -13.25 -16.75
C ALA A 117 -9.68 -14.52 -16.96
N ARG A 118 -8.81 -14.88 -16.02
CA ARG A 118 -8.05 -16.15 -16.03
C ARG A 118 -8.81 -17.32 -15.38
N GLY A 119 -9.98 -17.08 -14.79
CA GLY A 119 -10.73 -18.10 -14.06
C GLY A 119 -10.25 -18.31 -12.62
N ASP A 120 -9.36 -17.47 -12.10
CA ASP A 120 -8.88 -17.53 -10.71
C ASP A 120 -9.82 -16.82 -9.71
N LEU A 121 -10.75 -16.01 -10.20
CA LEU A 121 -11.82 -15.38 -9.44
C LEU A 121 -13.16 -15.54 -10.17
N PRO A 122 -14.31 -15.33 -9.49
CA PRO A 122 -15.64 -15.45 -10.10
C PRO A 122 -15.78 -14.61 -11.37
N GLN A 123 -16.30 -15.20 -12.45
CA GLN A 123 -16.36 -14.57 -13.78
C GLN A 123 -17.12 -13.26 -13.85
N TRP A 124 -18.10 -13.02 -12.96
CA TRP A 124 -18.81 -11.74 -12.92
C TRP A 124 -17.88 -10.54 -12.64
N MET A 125 -16.74 -10.76 -11.97
CA MET A 125 -15.73 -9.73 -11.73
C MET A 125 -14.96 -9.36 -13.01
N ALA A 126 -15.00 -10.20 -14.05
CA ALA A 126 -14.42 -9.91 -15.36
C ALA A 126 -15.35 -9.05 -16.26
N ALA A 127 -16.55 -8.69 -15.79
CA ALA A 127 -17.49 -7.91 -16.58
C ALA A 127 -16.96 -6.50 -16.85
N VAL A 128 -16.91 -6.13 -18.14
CA VAL A 128 -16.49 -4.82 -18.64
C VAL A 128 -17.71 -4.02 -19.05
N HIS A 129 -17.77 -2.76 -18.66
CA HIS A 129 -18.89 -1.87 -19.04
C HIS A 129 -18.82 -1.54 -20.55
N PRO A 130 -19.91 -1.77 -21.32
CA PRO A 130 -19.87 -1.67 -22.78
C PRO A 130 -19.55 -0.25 -23.29
N ARG A 131 -19.94 0.80 -22.56
CA ARG A 131 -19.69 2.19 -22.96
C ARG A 131 -18.36 2.75 -22.47
N PHE A 132 -17.97 2.43 -21.21
CA PHE A 132 -16.80 3.03 -20.57
C PHE A 132 -15.56 2.15 -20.65
N LEU A 133 -15.67 0.91 -21.11
CA LEU A 133 -14.62 -0.08 -21.21
C LEU A 133 -13.84 -0.28 -19.90
N THR A 134 -14.53 -0.14 -18.77
CA THR A 134 -13.96 -0.29 -17.43
C THR A 134 -14.49 -1.53 -16.74
N PRO A 135 -13.74 -2.20 -15.86
CA PRO A 135 -14.16 -3.37 -15.09
C PRO A 135 -15.12 -2.95 -13.96
N HIS A 136 -16.34 -2.54 -14.32
CA HIS A 136 -17.30 -1.91 -13.41
C HIS A 136 -17.68 -2.78 -12.21
N ALA A 137 -17.81 -4.10 -12.40
CA ALA A 137 -18.13 -5.01 -11.31
C ALA A 137 -17.00 -5.07 -10.26
N SER A 138 -15.75 -5.15 -10.71
CA SER A 138 -14.57 -5.08 -9.84
C SER A 138 -14.44 -3.71 -9.15
N ILE A 139 -14.73 -2.61 -9.85
CA ILE A 139 -14.70 -1.25 -9.27
C ILE A 139 -15.76 -1.13 -8.16
N LEU A 140 -17.00 -1.54 -8.42
CA LEU A 140 -18.07 -1.48 -7.43
C LEU A 140 -17.78 -2.34 -6.20
N LEU A 141 -17.28 -3.56 -6.39
CA LEU A 141 -16.87 -4.41 -5.29
C LEU A 141 -15.78 -3.74 -4.43
N MET A 142 -14.73 -3.22 -5.06
CA MET A 142 -13.65 -2.52 -4.33
C MET A 142 -14.18 -1.28 -3.60
N ALA A 143 -15.08 -0.51 -4.22
CA ALA A 143 -15.69 0.65 -3.58
C ALA A 143 -16.49 0.26 -2.33
N VAL A 144 -17.29 -0.81 -2.40
CA VAL A 144 -18.02 -1.32 -1.24
C VAL A 144 -17.10 -1.79 -0.13
N ILE A 145 -16.04 -2.56 -0.47
CA ILE A 145 -15.05 -3.03 0.51
C ILE A 145 -14.37 -1.84 1.20
N VAL A 146 -13.88 -0.87 0.42
CA VAL A 146 -13.19 0.33 0.95
C VAL A 146 -14.12 1.15 1.84
N ALA A 147 -15.38 1.37 1.41
CA ALA A 147 -16.36 2.09 2.21
C ALA A 147 -16.67 1.38 3.54
N THR A 148 -16.88 0.07 3.50
CA THR A 148 -17.17 -0.74 4.69
C THR A 148 -16.00 -0.72 5.68
N LEU A 149 -14.78 -0.91 5.18
CA LEU A 149 -13.56 -0.87 6.00
C LEU A 149 -13.30 0.55 6.55
N GLY A 150 -13.51 1.59 5.73
CA GLY A 150 -13.36 2.98 6.16
C GLY A 150 -14.32 3.36 7.28
N LEU A 151 -15.58 2.89 7.23
CA LEU A 151 -16.57 3.12 8.27
C LEU A 151 -16.27 2.36 9.57
N SER A 152 -15.43 1.32 9.54
CA SER A 152 -15.02 0.58 10.75
C SER A 152 -14.17 1.39 11.73
N GLY A 153 -13.61 2.53 11.31
CA GLY A 153 -12.84 3.46 12.14
C GLY A 153 -11.47 2.96 12.62
N GLY A 154 -11.07 1.78 12.19
CA GLY A 154 -9.84 1.11 12.64
C GLY A 154 -8.60 1.45 11.81
N PHE A 155 -8.29 2.73 11.53
CA PHE A 155 -7.19 3.12 10.64
C PHE A 155 -5.86 2.43 10.96
N VAL A 156 -5.39 2.50 12.22
CA VAL A 156 -4.10 1.92 12.62
C VAL A 156 -4.11 0.41 12.42
N TRP A 157 -5.19 -0.27 12.78
CA TRP A 157 -5.33 -1.70 12.58
C TRP A 157 -5.34 -2.07 11.09
N LEU A 158 -6.08 -1.34 10.25
CA LEU A 158 -6.09 -1.54 8.80
C LEU A 158 -4.71 -1.32 8.18
N ALA A 159 -3.98 -0.30 8.64
CA ALA A 159 -2.61 -0.01 8.19
C ALA A 159 -1.66 -1.17 8.55
N VAL A 160 -1.74 -1.71 9.77
CA VAL A 160 -0.93 -2.84 10.22
C VAL A 160 -1.21 -4.11 9.40
N VAL A 161 -2.49 -4.46 9.20
CA VAL A 161 -2.89 -5.63 8.40
C VAL A 161 -2.46 -5.46 6.94
N SER A 162 -2.62 -4.27 6.37
CA SER A 162 -2.18 -3.95 5.00
C SER A 162 -0.66 -4.09 4.85
N THR A 163 0.11 -3.58 5.82
CA THR A 163 1.57 -3.71 5.84
C THR A 163 1.99 -5.18 5.87
N LEU A 164 1.38 -5.96 6.78
CA LEU A 164 1.67 -7.38 6.92
C LEU A 164 1.38 -8.17 5.62
N ALA A 165 0.24 -7.91 4.99
CA ALA A 165 -0.11 -8.52 3.71
C ALA A 165 0.92 -8.20 2.61
N ARG A 166 1.37 -6.94 2.52
CA ARG A 166 2.37 -6.51 1.54
C ARG A 166 3.75 -7.11 1.80
N MET A 167 4.17 -7.24 3.06
CA MET A 167 5.43 -7.93 3.39
C MET A 167 5.42 -9.37 2.88
N GLY A 168 4.29 -10.06 2.99
CA GLY A 168 4.10 -11.40 2.40
C GLY A 168 4.25 -11.40 0.89
N VAL A 169 3.59 -10.47 0.20
CA VAL A 169 3.69 -10.33 -1.27
C VAL A 169 5.12 -10.00 -1.70
N TYR A 170 5.81 -9.09 -1.01
CA TYR A 170 7.20 -8.75 -1.33
C TYR A 170 8.14 -9.93 -1.12
N ALA A 171 8.00 -10.68 -0.02
CA ALA A 171 8.81 -11.86 0.24
C ALA A 171 8.63 -12.93 -0.85
N VAL A 172 7.38 -13.21 -1.26
CA VAL A 172 7.08 -14.15 -2.35
C VAL A 172 7.63 -13.66 -3.68
N THR A 173 7.50 -12.37 -3.98
CA THR A 173 8.02 -11.77 -5.21
C THR A 173 9.54 -11.85 -5.27
N ILE A 174 10.23 -11.55 -4.18
CA ILE A 174 11.69 -11.66 -4.08
C ILE A 174 12.12 -13.14 -4.23
N ALA A 175 11.42 -14.06 -3.58
CA ALA A 175 11.72 -15.49 -3.69
C ALA A 175 11.50 -16.02 -5.13
N ALA A 176 10.44 -15.59 -5.80
CA ALA A 176 10.18 -15.90 -7.19
C ALA A 176 11.26 -15.31 -8.11
N TRP A 177 11.59 -14.04 -7.90
CA TRP A 177 12.69 -13.39 -8.60
C TRP A 177 14.01 -14.13 -8.40
N LEU A 178 14.34 -14.63 -7.21
CA LEU A 178 15.50 -15.45 -6.94
C LEU A 178 15.48 -16.83 -7.67
N ARG A 179 14.37 -17.34 -8.09
CA ARG A 179 14.26 -18.64 -8.80
C ARG A 179 14.33 -18.55 -10.33
N ILE A 180 13.89 -17.44 -10.92
CA ILE A 180 13.63 -17.35 -12.37
C ILE A 180 14.89 -17.06 -13.19
N GLN A 181 15.89 -16.37 -12.66
CA GLN A 181 17.08 -15.93 -13.41
C GLN A 181 18.39 -16.51 -12.86
N ARG A 182 19.43 -16.64 -13.72
CA ARG A 182 20.80 -16.89 -13.27
C ARG A 182 21.32 -15.70 -12.48
N ARG A 183 21.89 -15.93 -11.29
CA ARG A 183 22.14 -14.91 -10.30
C ARG A 183 23.61 -14.74 -9.97
N SER A 184 24.01 -13.48 -9.80
CA SER A 184 25.26 -13.16 -9.13
C SER A 184 25.14 -13.40 -7.61
N PRO A 185 26.26 -13.66 -6.91
CA PRO A 185 26.25 -13.73 -5.44
C PRO A 185 25.67 -12.47 -4.78
N GLY A 186 25.84 -11.29 -5.41
CA GLY A 186 25.27 -10.03 -4.95
C GLY A 186 23.73 -9.99 -5.02
N ASP A 187 23.15 -10.56 -6.08
CA ASP A 187 21.67 -10.65 -6.21
C ASP A 187 21.06 -11.55 -5.14
N ILE A 188 21.75 -12.66 -4.83
CA ILE A 188 21.32 -13.58 -3.77
C ILE A 188 21.38 -12.90 -2.41
N ALA A 189 22.46 -12.19 -2.12
CA ALA A 189 22.63 -11.44 -0.87
C ALA A 189 21.56 -10.35 -0.73
N LEU A 190 21.30 -9.58 -1.79
CA LEU A 190 20.27 -8.53 -1.80
C LEU A 190 18.87 -9.12 -1.58
N GLY A 191 18.55 -10.22 -2.25
CA GLY A 191 17.28 -10.91 -2.07
C GLY A 191 17.12 -11.49 -0.66
N ALA A 192 18.16 -12.07 -0.10
CA ALA A 192 18.16 -12.58 1.27
C ALA A 192 17.93 -11.45 2.29
N ILE A 193 18.61 -10.31 2.13
CA ILE A 193 18.39 -9.13 2.96
C ILE A 193 16.94 -8.65 2.85
N GLY A 194 16.39 -8.57 1.64
CA GLY A 194 14.99 -8.17 1.42
C GLY A 194 13.99 -9.09 2.11
N ILE A 195 14.17 -10.42 2.03
CA ILE A 195 13.32 -11.39 2.71
C ILE A 195 13.47 -11.27 4.24
N LEU A 196 14.69 -11.14 4.74
CA LEU A 196 14.94 -10.96 6.18
C LEU A 196 14.26 -9.69 6.72
N LEU A 197 14.33 -8.58 5.97
CA LEU A 197 13.61 -7.34 6.32
C LEU A 197 12.10 -7.55 6.33
N CYS A 198 11.53 -8.23 5.34
CA CYS A 198 10.10 -8.56 5.33
C CYS A 198 9.70 -9.38 6.57
N ILE A 199 10.49 -10.37 6.95
CA ILE A 199 10.27 -11.18 8.15
C ILE A 199 10.38 -10.30 9.40
N ALA A 200 11.48 -9.53 9.54
CA ALA A 200 11.71 -8.68 10.70
C ALA A 200 10.59 -7.65 10.94
N VAL A 201 10.07 -7.04 9.87
CA VAL A 201 8.93 -6.13 9.96
C VAL A 201 7.65 -6.89 10.32
N SER A 202 7.44 -8.08 9.78
CA SER A 202 6.27 -8.90 10.05
C SER A 202 6.19 -9.39 11.50
N THR A 203 7.34 -9.60 12.16
CA THR A 203 7.38 -9.98 13.59
C THR A 203 6.88 -8.88 14.52
N GLN A 204 6.83 -7.64 14.07
CA GLN A 204 6.27 -6.51 14.84
C GLN A 204 4.73 -6.51 14.87
N ALA A 205 4.08 -7.34 14.06
CA ALA A 205 2.62 -7.40 13.99
C ALA A 205 2.04 -8.23 15.15
N THR A 206 0.89 -7.79 15.66
CA THR A 206 0.16 -8.51 16.73
C THR A 206 -0.41 -9.83 16.23
N ALA A 207 -0.66 -10.76 17.17
CA ALA A 207 -1.37 -12.02 16.88
C ALA A 207 -2.75 -11.77 16.24
N ALA A 208 -3.46 -10.70 16.63
CA ALA A 208 -4.73 -10.32 16.03
C ALA A 208 -4.58 -9.90 14.55
N ALA A 209 -3.51 -9.19 14.19
CA ALA A 209 -3.24 -8.83 12.79
C ALA A 209 -2.92 -10.07 11.95
N TRP A 210 -2.16 -11.02 12.49
CA TRP A 210 -1.87 -12.30 11.84
C TRP A 210 -3.15 -13.14 11.66
N ALA A 211 -4.01 -13.22 12.68
CA ALA A 211 -5.29 -13.93 12.59
C ALA A 211 -6.20 -13.32 11.51
N THR A 212 -6.22 -11.99 11.40
CA THR A 212 -6.98 -11.29 10.36
C THR A 212 -6.41 -11.57 8.98
N LEU A 213 -5.09 -11.51 8.81
CA LEU A 213 -4.45 -11.85 7.53
C LEU A 213 -4.76 -13.30 7.14
N ALA A 214 -4.67 -14.25 8.09
CA ALA A 214 -5.02 -15.64 7.84
C ALA A 214 -6.48 -15.80 7.41
N ALA A 215 -7.42 -15.11 8.06
CA ALA A 215 -8.84 -15.13 7.69
C ALA A 215 -9.06 -14.57 6.26
N LEU A 216 -8.38 -13.48 5.90
CA LEU A 216 -8.44 -12.91 4.54
C LEU A 216 -7.84 -13.86 3.48
N LEU A 217 -6.73 -14.53 3.80
CA LEU A 217 -6.14 -15.54 2.90
C LEU A 217 -7.05 -16.74 2.72
N LEU A 218 -7.69 -17.23 3.79
CA LEU A 218 -8.67 -18.32 3.71
C LEU A 218 -9.90 -17.92 2.89
N ALA A 219 -10.40 -16.70 3.06
CA ALA A 219 -11.50 -16.17 2.24
C ALA A 219 -11.10 -16.08 0.77
N GLY A 220 -9.89 -15.58 0.47
CA GLY A 220 -9.36 -15.54 -0.89
C GLY A 220 -9.19 -16.93 -1.50
N LEU A 221 -8.69 -17.90 -0.73
CA LEU A 221 -8.56 -19.30 -1.16
C LEU A 221 -9.94 -19.93 -1.43
N ALA A 222 -10.93 -19.66 -0.58
CA ALA A 222 -12.29 -20.14 -0.78
C ALA A 222 -12.90 -19.59 -2.09
N LEU A 223 -12.71 -18.28 -2.35
CA LEU A 223 -13.16 -17.67 -3.62
C LEU A 223 -12.45 -18.29 -4.83
N TYR A 224 -11.16 -18.52 -4.74
CA TYR A 224 -10.38 -19.18 -5.80
C TYR A 224 -10.88 -20.62 -6.08
N LEU A 225 -11.07 -21.42 -5.02
CA LEU A 225 -11.57 -22.79 -5.17
C LEU A 225 -13.01 -22.83 -5.71
N PHE A 226 -13.83 -21.87 -5.30
CA PHE A 226 -15.19 -21.73 -5.83
C PHE A 226 -15.17 -21.37 -7.32
N ALA A 227 -14.35 -20.39 -7.72
CA ALA A 227 -14.22 -19.99 -9.11
C ALA A 227 -13.78 -21.16 -10.02
N ARG A 228 -12.81 -21.98 -9.58
CA ARG A 228 -12.34 -23.16 -10.33
C ARG A 228 -13.36 -24.28 -10.46
N ARG A 229 -14.37 -24.34 -9.62
CA ARG A 229 -15.46 -25.34 -9.72
C ARG A 229 -16.57 -24.94 -10.70
N THR A 230 -16.61 -23.65 -11.06
CA THR A 230 -17.66 -23.10 -11.94
C THR A 230 -17.20 -22.89 -13.37
N VAL A 231 -15.95 -23.18 -13.67
CA VAL A 231 -15.35 -23.27 -14.99
C VAL A 231 -15.17 -24.75 -15.37
#